data_a5161d8464244fa8d885050bc3c3e6a4
#
_entry.id   a5161d8464244fa8d885050bc3c3e6a4
#
_cell.length_a   1.000
_cell.length_b   1.000
_cell.length_c   1.000
_cell.angle_alpha   90.00
_cell.angle_beta   90.00
_cell.angle_gamma   90.00
#
_symmetry.space_group_name_H-M   'P 1'
#
loop_
_entity.id
_entity.type
_entity.pdbx_description
1 polymer ?
#
loop_
_entity_poly.entity_id
_entity_poly.type
_entity_poly.pdbx_seq_one_letter_code
_entity_poly.pdbx_strand_id
1 'polypeptide(L)'
;MGADADKSADLLQGTLDLLILKTLTRGEMHGYEIAEWIHAMSDEALSVEEGALYPALHRLELRGWLSSAWDVSANNRRAKYYRLTAAGKKRLKETTDSWRRTSTAINRILEST
;
A
#
# COMPACT_ATOMS: atom_id res chain seq x y z
N MET A 1 -17.83 21.72 5.61
CA MET A 1 -17.25 20.63 5.97
C MET A 1 -16.24 20.09 5.01
N GLY A 2 -15.30 19.59 5.42
CA GLY A 2 -14.21 19.18 4.59
C GLY A 2 -14.43 17.90 3.82
N ALA A 3 -15.66 17.55 3.57
CA ALA A 3 -15.95 16.30 2.92
C ALA A 3 -15.32 16.17 1.57
N ASP A 4 -15.16 17.28 0.89
CA ASP A 4 -14.60 17.24 -0.44
C ASP A 4 -13.14 16.82 -0.44
N ALA A 5 -12.45 17.16 0.60
CA ALA A 5 -11.06 16.81 0.70
C ALA A 5 -10.87 15.30 0.75
N ASP A 6 -11.97 14.59 0.98
CA ASP A 6 -11.88 13.17 1.18
C ASP A 6 -12.35 12.36 0.03
N LYS A 7 -12.34 12.93 -1.14
CA LYS A 7 -12.68 12.17 -2.32
C LYS A 7 -11.76 10.98 -2.49
N SER A 8 -10.51 11.18 -2.10
CA SER A 8 -9.62 10.05 -1.97
C SER A 8 -9.63 9.70 -0.49
N ALA A 9 -9.97 8.48 -0.18
CA ALA A 9 -10.01 8.05 1.20
C ALA A 9 -8.66 8.24 1.87
N ASP A 10 -8.69 8.76 3.08
CA ASP A 10 -7.51 8.81 3.92
C ASP A 10 -7.22 7.39 4.36
N LEU A 11 -6.08 6.89 3.92
CA LEU A 11 -5.69 5.52 4.25
C LEU A 11 -5.00 5.51 5.61
N LEU A 12 -5.56 4.73 6.52
CA LEU A 12 -4.89 4.47 7.78
C LEU A 12 -3.58 3.75 7.52
N GLN A 13 -2.62 3.96 8.40
CA GLN A 13 -1.29 3.42 8.22
C GLN A 13 -1.30 1.92 7.93
N GLY A 14 -2.06 1.14 8.68
CA GLY A 14 -2.09 -0.30 8.49
C GLY A 14 -2.66 -0.70 7.15
N THR A 15 -3.67 0.04 6.68
CA THR A 15 -4.29 -0.22 5.38
C THR A 15 -3.31 0.09 4.25
N LEU A 16 -2.61 1.21 4.35
CA LEU A 16 -1.62 1.54 3.32
C LEU A 16 -0.51 0.51 3.27
N ASP A 17 -0.03 0.06 4.43
CA ASP A 17 1.01 -0.97 4.49
C ASP A 17 0.55 -2.24 3.77
N LEU A 18 -0.67 -2.67 4.02
CA LEU A 18 -1.26 -3.84 3.36
C LEU A 18 -1.25 -3.67 1.83
N LEU A 19 -1.67 -2.50 1.36
CA LEU A 19 -1.75 -2.25 -0.07
C LEU A 19 -0.37 -2.22 -0.73
N ILE A 20 0.62 -1.67 -0.06
CA ILE A 20 1.99 -1.67 -0.56
C ILE A 20 2.52 -3.10 -0.67
N LEU A 21 2.35 -3.89 0.39
CA LEU A 21 2.81 -5.27 0.37
C LEU A 21 2.16 -6.05 -0.76
N LYS A 22 0.85 -5.87 -0.94
CA LYS A 22 0.13 -6.57 -2.00
C LYS A 22 0.61 -6.15 -3.39
N THR A 23 0.83 -4.86 -3.58
CA THR A 23 1.29 -4.34 -4.87
C THR A 23 2.62 -4.99 -5.27
N LEU A 24 3.52 -5.16 -4.33
CA LEU A 24 4.85 -5.68 -4.62
C LEU A 24 4.89 -7.19 -4.84
N THR A 25 3.75 -7.89 -4.72
CA THR A 25 3.69 -9.28 -5.16
C THR A 25 3.80 -9.39 -6.68
N ARG A 26 3.59 -8.30 -7.40
CA ARG A 26 3.68 -8.27 -8.85
C ARG A 26 5.12 -8.16 -9.35
N GLY A 27 6.04 -7.78 -8.48
CA GLY A 27 7.43 -7.59 -8.84
C GLY A 27 7.94 -6.28 -8.25
N GLU A 28 9.20 -5.97 -8.51
CA GLU A 28 9.77 -4.75 -7.96
C GLU A 28 9.19 -3.52 -8.65
N MET A 29 9.03 -2.46 -7.88
CA MET A 29 8.49 -1.19 -8.37
C MET A 29 9.08 -0.04 -7.57
N HIS A 30 9.18 1.14 -8.21
CA HIS A 30 9.50 2.35 -7.47
C HIS A 30 8.21 2.98 -6.94
N GLY A 31 8.36 3.96 -6.03
CA GLY A 31 7.21 4.50 -5.30
C GLY A 31 6.09 5.02 -6.19
N TYR A 32 6.44 5.74 -7.27
CA TYR A 32 5.43 6.29 -8.16
C TYR A 32 4.58 5.18 -8.79
N GLU A 33 5.23 4.09 -9.22
CA GLU A 33 4.50 2.96 -9.80
C GLU A 33 3.57 2.31 -8.80
N ILE A 34 4.02 2.21 -7.55
CA ILE A 34 3.19 1.63 -6.48
C ILE A 34 1.92 2.46 -6.32
N ALA A 35 2.07 3.77 -6.21
CA ALA A 35 0.93 4.66 -6.03
C ALA A 35 -0.02 4.60 -7.22
N GLU A 36 0.52 4.59 -8.44
CA GLU A 36 -0.30 4.50 -9.65
C GLU A 36 -1.08 3.20 -9.70
N TRP A 37 -0.42 2.09 -9.33
CA TRP A 37 -1.07 0.80 -9.37
C TRP A 37 -2.24 0.72 -8.38
N ILE A 38 -2.03 1.24 -7.17
CA ILE A 38 -3.09 1.25 -6.17
C ILE A 38 -4.28 2.08 -6.65
N HIS A 39 -3.99 3.24 -7.24
CA HIS A 39 -5.05 4.12 -7.75
C HIS A 39 -5.85 3.44 -8.86
N ALA A 40 -5.14 2.85 -9.83
CA ALA A 40 -5.80 2.20 -10.96
C ALA A 40 -6.59 0.96 -10.53
N MET A 41 -6.00 0.12 -9.68
CA MET A 41 -6.65 -1.13 -9.28
C MET A 41 -7.84 -0.91 -8.36
N SER A 42 -7.91 0.23 -7.70
CA SER A 42 -9.06 0.58 -6.87
C SER A 42 -10.12 1.34 -7.65
N ASP A 43 -10.00 1.35 -8.97
CA ASP A 43 -10.91 2.09 -9.84
C ASP A 43 -10.95 3.57 -9.46
N GLU A 44 -9.76 4.12 -9.17
CA GLU A 44 -9.54 5.51 -8.80
C GLU A 44 -10.14 5.92 -7.45
N ALA A 45 -10.61 4.94 -6.67
CA ALA A 45 -11.20 5.25 -5.38
C ALA A 45 -10.16 5.59 -4.30
N LEU A 46 -8.94 5.03 -4.43
CA LEU A 46 -7.90 5.25 -3.45
C LEU A 46 -6.74 6.02 -4.06
N SER A 47 -6.31 7.07 -3.39
CA SER A 47 -5.14 7.84 -3.79
C SER A 47 -4.12 7.78 -2.68
N VAL A 48 -2.86 7.61 -3.06
CA VAL A 48 -1.77 7.55 -2.10
C VAL A 48 -0.90 8.77 -2.27
N GLU A 49 -0.90 9.64 -1.27
CA GLU A 49 -0.10 10.85 -1.30
C GLU A 49 1.35 10.54 -0.99
N GLU A 50 2.26 11.29 -1.60
CA GLU A 50 3.69 11.10 -1.36
C GLU A 50 4.05 11.23 0.11
N GLY A 51 3.38 12.15 0.80
CA GLY A 51 3.63 12.37 2.22
C GLY A 51 3.32 11.17 3.09
N ALA A 52 2.47 10.26 2.63
CA ALA A 52 2.17 9.03 3.34
C ALA A 52 2.97 7.86 2.78
N LEU A 53 3.17 7.85 1.48
CA LEU A 53 3.80 6.72 0.79
C LEU A 53 5.25 6.50 1.21
N TYR A 54 6.08 7.54 1.12
CA TYR A 54 7.51 7.33 1.35
C TYR A 54 7.84 7.01 2.80
N PRO A 55 7.20 7.62 3.79
CA PRO A 55 7.38 7.16 5.17
C PRO A 55 6.95 5.72 5.37
N ALA A 56 5.87 5.28 4.68
CA ALA A 56 5.42 3.90 4.80
C ALA A 56 6.45 2.94 4.19
N LEU A 57 6.98 3.26 3.02
CA LEU A 57 8.01 2.43 2.39
C LEU A 57 9.24 2.31 3.28
N HIS A 58 9.65 3.42 3.87
CA HIS A 58 10.80 3.44 4.77
C HIS A 58 10.54 2.55 6.00
N ARG A 59 9.36 2.68 6.58
CA ARG A 59 9.00 1.90 7.76
C ARG A 59 8.97 0.40 7.45
N LEU A 60 8.40 0.02 6.31
CA LEU A 60 8.32 -1.38 5.91
C LEU A 60 9.69 -1.95 5.62
N GLU A 61 10.56 -1.16 5.05
CA GLU A 61 11.93 -1.58 4.79
C GLU A 61 12.69 -1.78 6.11
N LEU A 62 12.52 -0.88 7.07
CA LEU A 62 13.14 -1.03 8.38
C LEU A 62 12.68 -2.28 9.10
N ARG A 63 11.44 -2.70 8.86
CA ARG A 63 10.91 -3.92 9.46
C ARG A 63 11.39 -5.18 8.74
N GLY A 64 12.10 -5.02 7.63
CA GLY A 64 12.59 -6.16 6.86
C GLY A 64 11.54 -6.80 5.97
N TRP A 65 10.40 -6.17 5.80
CA TRP A 65 9.34 -6.69 4.93
C TRP A 65 9.53 -6.29 3.48
N LEU A 66 10.31 -5.24 3.24
CA LEU A 66 10.73 -4.82 1.92
C LEU A 66 12.24 -4.70 1.88
N SER A 67 12.81 -4.89 0.69
CA SER A 67 14.18 -4.52 0.41
C SER A 67 14.16 -3.55 -0.76
N SER A 68 15.24 -2.82 -0.95
CA SER A 68 15.28 -1.83 -2.02
C SER A 68 16.66 -1.73 -2.62
N ALA A 69 16.71 -1.22 -3.84
CA ALA A 69 17.94 -0.93 -4.54
C ALA A 69 17.70 0.22 -5.50
N TRP A 70 18.74 1.02 -5.72
CA TRP A 70 18.66 2.10 -6.70
C TRP A 70 18.91 1.55 -8.10
N ASP A 71 18.14 2.05 -9.06
CA ASP A 71 18.29 1.68 -10.45
C ASP A 71 17.79 2.81 -11.32
N VAL A 72 17.89 2.65 -12.62
CA VAL A 72 17.45 3.66 -13.56
C VAL A 72 16.05 3.31 -14.05
N SER A 73 15.13 4.25 -13.91
CA SER A 73 13.76 4.06 -14.33
C SER A 73 13.64 4.18 -15.85
N ALA A 74 12.45 3.88 -16.37
CA ALA A 74 12.16 3.99 -17.80
C ALA A 74 12.40 5.39 -18.33
N ASN A 75 12.34 6.41 -17.46
CA ASN A 75 12.59 7.80 -17.84
C ASN A 75 14.05 8.18 -17.72
N ASN A 76 14.93 7.20 -17.60
CA ASN A 76 16.36 7.43 -17.44
C ASN A 76 16.67 8.25 -16.19
N ARG A 77 15.90 8.09 -15.13
CA ARG A 77 16.12 8.75 -13.85
C ARG A 77 16.42 7.71 -12.78
N ARG A 78 17.29 8.07 -11.85
CA ARG A 78 17.54 7.20 -10.70
C ARG A 78 16.28 7.09 -9.87
N ALA A 79 15.92 5.86 -9.54
CA ALA A 79 14.78 5.59 -8.69
C ALA A 79 15.12 4.45 -7.76
N LYS A 80 14.50 4.47 -6.58
CA LYS A 80 14.67 3.41 -5.61
C LYS A 80 13.55 2.40 -5.85
N TYR A 81 13.95 1.17 -6.17
CA TYR A 81 13.01 0.09 -6.45
C TYR A 81 12.87 -0.77 -5.21
N TYR A 82 11.65 -1.09 -4.87
CA TYR A 82 11.32 -1.88 -3.70
C TYR A 82 10.84 -3.26 -4.13
N ARG A 83 11.15 -4.25 -3.32
CA ARG A 83 10.67 -5.61 -3.56
C ARG A 83 10.24 -6.23 -2.24
N LEU A 84 9.33 -7.19 -2.34
CA LEU A 84 8.81 -7.90 -1.19
C LEU A 84 9.81 -8.97 -0.77
N THR A 85 10.12 -9.02 0.53
CA THR A 85 10.98 -10.06 1.08
C THR A 85 10.13 -11.27 1.47
N ALA A 86 10.79 -12.39 1.81
CA ALA A 86 10.08 -13.56 2.33
C ALA A 86 9.29 -13.20 3.59
N ALA A 87 9.90 -12.41 4.49
CA ALA A 87 9.20 -11.94 5.69
C ALA A 87 8.03 -11.06 5.32
N GLY A 88 8.17 -10.26 4.26
CA GLY A 88 7.08 -9.41 3.77
C GLY A 88 5.91 -10.23 3.24
N LYS A 89 6.18 -11.33 2.55
CA LYS A 89 5.13 -12.22 2.07
C LYS A 89 4.33 -12.81 3.23
N LYS A 90 5.01 -13.22 4.27
CA LYS A 90 4.37 -13.74 5.47
C LYS A 90 3.52 -12.67 6.13
N ARG A 91 4.07 -11.46 6.24
CA ARG A 91 3.34 -10.32 6.83
C ARG A 91 2.11 -9.98 6.01
N LEU A 92 2.21 -10.03 4.69
CA LEU A 92 1.08 -9.78 3.81
C LEU A 92 -0.06 -10.76 4.09
N LYS A 93 0.25 -12.04 4.23
CA LYS A 93 -0.78 -13.03 4.51
C LYS A 93 -1.47 -12.75 5.85
N GLU A 94 -0.69 -12.46 6.89
CA GLU A 94 -1.23 -12.18 8.20
C GLU A 94 -2.14 -10.95 8.20
N THR A 95 -1.68 -9.89 7.55
CA THR A 95 -2.46 -8.65 7.52
C THR A 95 -3.68 -8.76 6.64
N THR A 96 -3.61 -9.54 5.55
CA THR A 96 -4.75 -9.79 4.69
C THR A 96 -5.85 -10.54 5.47
N ASP A 97 -5.46 -11.59 6.19
CA ASP A 97 -6.41 -12.36 6.98
C ASP A 97 -7.07 -11.50 8.05
N SER A 98 -6.28 -10.68 8.73
CA SER A 98 -6.77 -9.78 9.76
C SER A 98 -7.75 -8.77 9.17
N TRP A 99 -7.39 -8.18 8.05
CA TRP A 99 -8.25 -7.18 7.40
C TRP A 99 -9.58 -7.79 6.98
N ARG A 100 -9.55 -9.01 6.42
CA ARG A 100 -10.78 -9.66 5.99
C ARG A 100 -11.71 -9.96 7.14
N ARG A 101 -11.16 -10.41 8.27
CA ARG A 101 -11.98 -10.64 9.47
C ARG A 101 -12.59 -9.33 9.97
N THR A 102 -11.79 -8.29 10.03
CA THR A 102 -12.25 -7.00 10.53
C THR A 102 -13.31 -6.40 9.62
N SER A 103 -13.07 -6.42 8.31
CA SER A 103 -14.02 -5.82 7.38
C SER A 103 -15.34 -6.59 7.36
N THR A 104 -15.29 -7.91 7.46
CA THR A 104 -16.51 -8.71 7.57
C THR A 104 -17.30 -8.34 8.81
N ALA A 105 -16.62 -8.20 9.95
CA ALA A 105 -17.27 -7.84 11.20
C ALA A 105 -17.88 -6.45 11.12
N ILE A 106 -17.16 -5.50 10.54
CA ILE A 106 -17.67 -4.13 10.38
C ILE A 106 -18.91 -4.15 9.49
N ASN A 107 -18.86 -4.88 8.38
CA ASN A 107 -20.01 -4.95 7.48
C ASN A 107 -21.24 -5.51 8.17
N ARG A 108 -21.08 -6.52 9.03
CA ARG A 108 -22.21 -7.04 9.80
C ARG A 108 -22.84 -5.97 10.66
N ILE A 109 -22.02 -5.14 11.29
CA ILE A 109 -22.54 -4.07 12.14
C ILE A 109 -23.28 -3.04 11.30
N LEU A 110 -22.70 -2.66 10.16
CA LEU A 110 -23.30 -1.67 9.28
C LEU A 110 -24.63 -2.14 8.67
N GLU A 111 -24.75 -3.45 8.46
CA GLU A 111 -25.96 -4.04 7.87
C GLU A 111 -27.00 -4.40 8.92
N SER A 112 -26.70 -4.25 10.18
CA SER A 112 -27.65 -4.56 11.23
C SER A 112 -28.74 -3.51 11.30
N THR A 113 -29.93 -3.89 11.78
CA THR A 113 -31.05 -2.94 11.92
C THR A 113 -31.16 -2.34 13.34
#